data_b483b0e01f4d6e8c0608139af8637d5e
#
_entry.id   b483b0e01f4d6e8c0608139af8637d5e
#
_cell.length_a   1.000
_cell.length_b   1.000
_cell.length_c   1.000
_cell.angle_alpha   90.00
_cell.angle_beta   90.00
_cell.angle_gamma   90.00
#
_symmetry.space_group_name_H-M   'P 1'
#
loop_
_entity.id
_entity.type
_entity.pdbx_description
1 polymer ?
#
loop_
_entity_poly.entity_id
_entity_poly.type
_entity_poly.pdbx_seq_one_letter_code
_entity_poly.pdbx_strand_id
1 'polypeptide(L)'
;MSLHGSGLEPMELFSSMKYSIKTGSPSKISSDCVVALVWNKGTLSDEAKAIDSASNKAISKIIRSGDFSGKLGETQLIHNPAGVTAKRVLLLGGGERRKLDGKNAGKLLQAGLKAAMKSKAASVHFATSSIEVSGRDGAWFAGRLAQEAEVCSYKYNETKSKKPPAITTRTISVAPSSGSRRKSVELSLKRGMITGKGVNRARQLGNLPGNICTPSYLAAQATDLGKKHGSLTVKVLTEKQMARLGMGSLLSVSAGSIEEAKLIVIEHKGAKVASKPHVLVGKGVTFDTGGISLKPGGGMDEMKFDMCGAASVMGTMAAIAEMKLPVNIVGIIAAAENMPGSKATKPGDIVTSMSGKTIEVLNTDAEGRLVLCDALTYAERYKPRSVIDIATLTGAAVATFGSHVNAMLSNDDALAKSLLECGEESLDRAWQLPLWDDYQSLLNSNFADIANIGGPRA
;
A
#
# COMPACT_ATOMS: atom_id res chain seq x y z
N MET A 1 -25.02 -26.46 -2.60
CA MET A 1 -25.56 -25.28 -3.34
C MET A 1 -24.38 -24.52 -3.90
N SER A 2 -24.15 -24.65 -5.19
CA SER A 2 -22.98 -24.05 -5.89
C SER A 2 -23.19 -22.55 -6.04
N LEU A 3 -22.36 -21.76 -5.37
CA LEU A 3 -22.26 -20.29 -5.60
C LEU A 3 -21.26 -19.99 -6.74
N HIS A 4 -21.23 -20.84 -7.75
CA HIS A 4 -20.45 -20.61 -8.97
C HIS A 4 -21.30 -19.84 -9.95
N GLY A 5 -21.13 -18.51 -10.02
CA GLY A 5 -21.77 -17.71 -11.05
C GLY A 5 -22.05 -16.25 -10.68
N SER A 6 -21.19 -15.59 -9.94
CA SER A 6 -21.16 -14.12 -9.98
C SER A 6 -19.95 -13.71 -10.81
N GLY A 7 -20.20 -13.33 -12.06
CA GLY A 7 -19.22 -12.57 -12.84
C GLY A 7 -18.90 -11.29 -12.05
N LEU A 8 -17.90 -11.37 -11.17
CA LEU A 8 -17.34 -10.19 -10.53
C LEU A 8 -16.77 -9.35 -11.66
N GLU A 9 -17.43 -8.24 -11.94
CA GLU A 9 -16.95 -7.26 -12.92
C GLU A 9 -15.50 -6.91 -12.62
N PRO A 10 -14.71 -6.62 -13.66
CA PRO A 10 -13.34 -6.16 -13.47
C PRO A 10 -13.37 -5.01 -12.48
N MET A 11 -12.54 -5.08 -11.45
CA MET A 11 -12.46 -4.10 -10.38
C MET A 11 -12.34 -2.69 -10.97
N GLU A 12 -13.48 -2.01 -11.21
CA GLU A 12 -13.51 -0.59 -11.55
C GLU A 12 -13.00 0.19 -10.34
N LEU A 13 -11.69 0.30 -10.29
CA LEU A 13 -10.98 0.98 -9.24
C LEU A 13 -11.14 2.49 -9.43
N PHE A 14 -12.06 3.03 -8.63
CA PHE A 14 -12.04 4.42 -8.16
C PHE A 14 -12.46 5.52 -9.16
N SER A 15 -13.33 6.40 -8.70
CA SER A 15 -13.63 7.64 -9.41
C SER A 15 -12.32 8.41 -9.64
N SER A 16 -11.97 8.67 -10.89
CA SER A 16 -10.74 9.38 -11.22
C SER A 16 -10.83 10.84 -10.76
N MET A 17 -10.19 11.17 -9.65
CA MET A 17 -9.96 12.56 -9.27
C MET A 17 -9.00 13.20 -10.26
N LYS A 18 -9.29 14.46 -10.64
CA LYS A 18 -8.42 15.26 -11.51
C LYS A 18 -7.55 16.16 -10.64
N TYR A 19 -6.27 16.18 -10.95
CA TYR A 19 -5.28 17.02 -10.23
C TYR A 19 -4.79 18.12 -11.15
N SER A 20 -4.61 19.33 -10.61
CA SER A 20 -4.12 20.47 -11.38
C SER A 20 -3.39 21.49 -10.51
N ILE A 21 -2.64 22.36 -11.18
CA ILE A 21 -2.00 23.51 -10.56
C ILE A 21 -2.85 24.74 -10.85
N LYS A 22 -3.18 25.49 -9.80
CA LYS A 22 -3.80 26.81 -9.92
C LYS A 22 -2.95 27.84 -9.19
N THR A 23 -2.74 28.98 -9.84
CA THR A 23 -2.00 30.11 -9.31
C THR A 23 -2.91 31.34 -9.25
N GLY A 24 -2.55 32.35 -8.46
CA GLY A 24 -3.30 33.58 -8.31
C GLY A 24 -3.74 33.83 -6.87
N SER A 25 -4.50 34.90 -6.65
CA SER A 25 -4.98 35.26 -5.31
C SER A 25 -5.89 34.17 -4.75
N PRO A 26 -5.61 33.62 -3.56
CA PRO A 26 -6.43 32.55 -2.95
C PRO A 26 -7.90 32.94 -2.77
N SER A 27 -8.20 34.20 -2.54
CA SER A 27 -9.59 34.70 -2.40
C SER A 27 -10.35 34.71 -3.73
N LYS A 28 -9.66 34.72 -4.88
CA LYS A 28 -10.26 34.77 -6.24
C LYS A 28 -10.21 33.44 -6.99
N ILE A 29 -9.65 32.40 -6.40
CA ILE A 29 -9.59 31.08 -7.03
C ILE A 29 -11.00 30.50 -7.18
N SER A 30 -11.35 30.13 -8.41
CA SER A 30 -12.60 29.40 -8.70
C SER A 30 -12.46 27.96 -8.24
N SER A 31 -13.10 27.65 -7.07
CA SER A 31 -13.20 26.32 -6.47
C SER A 31 -14.40 26.32 -5.51
N ASP A 32 -15.00 25.15 -5.24
CA ASP A 32 -16.08 25.09 -4.25
C ASP A 32 -15.55 25.27 -2.82
N CYS A 33 -14.30 24.83 -2.59
CA CYS A 33 -13.64 24.96 -1.30
C CYS A 33 -12.17 25.35 -1.49
N VAL A 34 -11.71 26.34 -0.76
CA VAL A 34 -10.29 26.70 -0.64
C VAL A 34 -9.81 26.32 0.75
N VAL A 35 -8.70 25.58 0.82
CA VAL A 35 -8.02 25.18 2.05
C VAL A 35 -6.95 26.20 2.35
N ALA A 36 -7.01 26.84 3.51
CA ALA A 36 -6.08 27.86 3.99
C ALA A 36 -5.39 27.39 5.27
N LEU A 37 -4.07 27.53 5.33
CA LEU A 37 -3.26 27.07 6.46
C LEU A 37 -3.15 28.13 7.55
N VAL A 38 -3.36 27.70 8.79
CA VAL A 38 -3.14 28.51 9.99
C VAL A 38 -2.18 27.76 10.91
N TRP A 39 -1.11 28.42 11.31
CA TRP A 39 -0.12 27.86 12.22
C TRP A 39 -0.58 27.96 13.68
N ASN A 40 0.07 27.21 14.54
CA ASN A 40 -0.21 27.21 15.97
C ASN A 40 -0.26 28.64 16.55
N LYS A 41 -1.05 28.86 17.58
CA LYS A 41 -1.35 30.17 18.17
C LYS A 41 -2.05 31.14 17.19
N GLY A 42 -2.74 30.62 16.17
CA GLY A 42 -3.53 31.41 15.24
C GLY A 42 -2.70 32.24 14.23
N THR A 43 -1.43 31.91 14.01
CA THR A 43 -0.61 32.63 13.04
C THR A 43 -1.03 32.25 11.61
N LEU A 44 -1.48 33.22 10.83
CA LEU A 44 -1.93 33.02 9.45
C LEU A 44 -0.77 32.79 8.49
N SER A 45 -0.92 31.82 7.57
CA SER A 45 -0.08 31.74 6.36
C SER A 45 -0.33 32.96 5.45
N ASP A 46 0.52 33.18 4.45
CA ASP A 46 0.33 34.34 3.56
C ASP A 46 -0.98 34.22 2.75
N GLU A 47 -1.34 33.00 2.36
CA GLU A 47 -2.61 32.70 1.70
C GLU A 47 -3.81 32.94 2.64
N ALA A 48 -3.69 32.52 3.89
CA ALA A 48 -4.73 32.75 4.89
C ALA A 48 -4.90 34.24 5.19
N LYS A 49 -3.80 35.04 5.23
CA LYS A 49 -3.86 36.50 5.34
C LYS A 49 -4.61 37.14 4.19
N ALA A 50 -4.33 36.68 2.95
CA ALA A 50 -5.01 37.20 1.76
C ALA A 50 -6.52 36.92 1.79
N ILE A 51 -6.91 35.71 2.22
CA ILE A 51 -8.34 35.35 2.41
C ILE A 51 -8.96 36.16 3.54
N ASP A 52 -8.28 36.28 4.67
CA ASP A 52 -8.76 37.02 5.83
C ASP A 52 -9.02 38.51 5.51
N SER A 53 -8.10 39.12 4.76
CA SER A 53 -8.25 40.52 4.31
C SER A 53 -9.44 40.67 3.36
N ALA A 54 -9.66 39.75 2.43
CA ALA A 54 -10.77 39.77 1.51
C ALA A 54 -12.13 39.50 2.18
N SER A 55 -12.13 38.75 3.28
CA SER A 55 -13.35 38.26 3.97
C SER A 55 -13.74 39.06 5.23
N ASN A 56 -13.41 40.34 5.28
CA ASN A 56 -13.71 41.19 6.45
C ASN A 56 -13.22 40.57 7.77
N LYS A 57 -11.98 40.03 7.76
CA LYS A 57 -11.33 39.41 8.92
C LYS A 57 -12.07 38.19 9.51
N ALA A 58 -12.74 37.41 8.64
CA ALA A 58 -13.51 36.26 9.08
C ALA A 58 -12.63 35.20 9.80
N ILE A 59 -11.41 34.95 9.30
CA ILE A 59 -10.48 33.99 9.94
C ILE A 59 -10.00 34.53 11.28
N SER A 60 -9.58 35.80 11.33
CA SER A 60 -9.14 36.46 12.56
C SER A 60 -10.22 36.50 13.65
N LYS A 61 -11.50 36.60 13.27
CA LYS A 61 -12.63 36.55 14.21
C LYS A 61 -12.77 35.19 14.87
N ILE A 62 -12.68 34.10 14.08
CA ILE A 62 -12.75 32.71 14.56
C ILE A 62 -11.57 32.38 15.49
N ILE A 63 -10.37 32.88 15.15
CA ILE A 63 -9.20 32.68 16.03
C ILE A 63 -9.37 33.44 17.35
N ARG A 64 -9.88 34.66 17.31
CA ARG A 64 -10.11 35.47 18.54
C ARG A 64 -11.22 34.92 19.44
N SER A 65 -12.24 34.26 18.88
CA SER A 65 -13.27 33.58 19.70
C SER A 65 -12.75 32.32 20.37
N GLY A 66 -11.56 31.82 19.97
CA GLY A 66 -11.00 30.58 20.50
C GLY A 66 -11.50 29.32 19.80
N ASP A 67 -12.35 29.44 18.77
CA ASP A 67 -12.93 28.31 18.05
C ASP A 67 -11.91 27.58 17.15
N PHE A 68 -10.75 28.21 16.90
CA PHE A 68 -9.67 27.65 16.10
C PHE A 68 -8.31 28.16 16.56
N SER A 69 -7.37 27.27 16.80
CA SER A 69 -6.05 27.57 17.35
C SER A 69 -4.88 27.31 16.41
N GLY A 70 -5.13 26.58 15.31
CA GLY A 70 -4.11 26.17 14.35
C GLY A 70 -3.27 24.96 14.77
N LYS A 71 -3.73 24.15 15.75
CA LYS A 71 -3.08 22.88 16.10
C LYS A 71 -3.03 21.95 14.90
N LEU A 72 -1.99 21.12 14.83
CA LEU A 72 -1.80 20.21 13.69
C LEU A 72 -3.03 19.35 13.44
N GLY A 73 -3.58 19.45 12.22
CA GLY A 73 -4.75 18.67 11.79
C GLY A 73 -6.09 19.20 12.29
N GLU A 74 -6.13 20.29 13.08
CA GLU A 74 -7.36 20.99 13.43
C GLU A 74 -8.04 21.54 12.17
N THR A 75 -9.37 21.46 12.07
CA THR A 75 -10.11 21.91 10.88
C THR A 75 -11.35 22.70 11.25
N GLN A 76 -11.60 23.83 10.58
CA GLN A 76 -12.78 24.65 10.73
C GLN A 76 -13.29 25.11 9.36
N LEU A 77 -14.58 24.89 9.08
CA LEU A 77 -15.20 25.26 7.81
C LEU A 77 -15.95 26.58 7.93
N ILE A 78 -15.68 27.50 7.03
CA ILE A 78 -16.38 28.78 6.88
C ILE A 78 -17.24 28.70 5.61
N HIS A 79 -18.53 28.97 5.76
CA HIS A 79 -19.46 28.98 4.64
C HIS A 79 -19.67 30.40 4.10
N ASN A 80 -19.66 30.53 2.78
CA ASN A 80 -19.96 31.76 2.03
C ASN A 80 -19.23 33.01 2.59
N PRO A 81 -17.90 32.98 2.79
CA PRO A 81 -17.18 34.15 3.29
C PRO A 81 -17.28 35.30 2.31
N ALA A 82 -17.63 36.48 2.78
CA ALA A 82 -17.71 37.69 1.94
C ALA A 82 -16.36 37.95 1.24
N GLY A 83 -16.36 38.43 -0.01
CA GLY A 83 -15.15 38.78 -0.75
C GLY A 83 -14.29 37.60 -1.22
N VAL A 84 -14.73 36.36 -1.02
CA VAL A 84 -14.05 35.15 -1.49
C VAL A 84 -14.92 34.47 -2.53
N THR A 85 -14.34 34.09 -3.66
CA THR A 85 -15.04 33.44 -4.77
C THR A 85 -15.52 32.02 -4.41
N ALA A 86 -14.75 31.31 -3.60
CA ALA A 86 -15.09 29.97 -3.16
C ALA A 86 -16.28 29.99 -2.18
N LYS A 87 -17.23 29.06 -2.34
CA LYS A 87 -18.37 28.89 -1.44
C LYS A 87 -17.97 28.53 -0.01
N ARG A 88 -16.77 27.97 0.15
CA ARG A 88 -16.25 27.50 1.44
C ARG A 88 -14.79 27.82 1.59
N VAL A 89 -14.38 28.20 2.78
CA VAL A 89 -12.98 28.24 3.20
C VAL A 89 -12.80 27.23 4.32
N LEU A 90 -11.92 26.27 4.12
CA LEU A 90 -11.52 25.28 5.13
C LEU A 90 -10.21 25.78 5.78
N LEU A 91 -10.27 26.17 7.04
CA LEU A 91 -9.09 26.41 7.83
C LEU A 91 -8.46 25.08 8.21
N LEU A 92 -7.16 24.97 8.04
CA LEU A 92 -6.39 23.79 8.36
C LEU A 92 -5.24 24.14 9.29
N GLY A 93 -5.20 23.55 10.46
CA GLY A 93 -4.16 23.77 11.46
C GLY A 93 -2.84 23.12 11.05
N GLY A 94 -1.81 23.92 10.87
CA GLY A 94 -0.45 23.50 10.49
C GLY A 94 0.42 23.06 11.67
N GLY A 95 -0.03 23.31 12.90
CA GLY A 95 0.82 23.10 14.07
C GLY A 95 1.97 24.09 14.16
N GLU A 96 3.10 23.67 14.74
CA GLU A 96 4.32 24.47 14.82
C GLU A 96 5.06 24.46 13.48
N ARG A 97 5.20 25.63 12.84
CA ARG A 97 5.81 25.76 11.50
C ARG A 97 7.17 25.07 11.39
N ARG A 98 8.03 25.22 12.42
CA ARG A 98 9.39 24.63 12.45
C ARG A 98 9.41 23.11 12.60
N LYS A 99 8.30 22.49 13.00
CA LYS A 99 8.15 21.03 13.19
C LYS A 99 7.38 20.36 12.05
N LEU A 100 7.11 21.06 10.96
CA LEU A 100 6.45 20.48 9.80
C LEU A 100 7.46 19.67 8.98
N ASP A 101 7.63 18.43 9.38
CA ASP A 101 8.36 17.38 8.66
C ASP A 101 7.42 16.57 7.74
N GLY A 102 7.95 15.58 7.02
CA GLY A 102 7.16 14.73 6.13
C GLY A 102 6.01 13.99 6.84
N LYS A 103 6.23 13.50 8.07
CA LYS A 103 5.19 12.80 8.86
C LYS A 103 4.05 13.75 9.25
N ASN A 104 4.38 14.94 9.72
CA ASN A 104 3.38 15.94 10.12
C ASN A 104 2.66 16.51 8.90
N ALA A 105 3.36 16.67 7.76
CA ALA A 105 2.73 17.04 6.48
C ALA A 105 1.72 15.96 6.01
N GLY A 106 2.01 14.67 6.16
CA GLY A 106 1.07 13.59 5.89
C GLY A 106 -0.19 13.70 6.76
N LYS A 107 -0.06 13.89 8.07
CA LYS A 107 -1.18 14.11 9.00
C LYS A 107 -2.01 15.34 8.63
N LEU A 108 -1.35 16.44 8.32
CA LEU A 108 -1.96 17.70 7.86
C LEU A 108 -2.83 17.46 6.62
N LEU A 109 -2.25 16.82 5.59
CA LEU A 109 -2.94 16.53 4.35
C LEU A 109 -4.14 15.62 4.54
N GLN A 110 -4.00 14.55 5.32
CA GLN A 110 -5.11 13.64 5.63
C GLN A 110 -6.27 14.37 6.33
N ALA A 111 -5.98 15.20 7.32
CA ALA A 111 -7.01 15.98 8.03
C ALA A 111 -7.74 16.93 7.08
N GLY A 112 -7.00 17.73 6.31
CA GLY A 112 -7.57 18.67 5.35
C GLY A 112 -8.40 17.99 4.27
N LEU A 113 -7.91 16.89 3.71
CA LEU A 113 -8.61 16.11 2.68
C LEU A 113 -9.90 15.48 3.21
N LYS A 114 -9.86 14.84 4.39
CA LYS A 114 -11.06 14.26 5.02
C LYS A 114 -12.12 15.33 5.29
N ALA A 115 -11.74 16.49 5.82
CA ALA A 115 -12.64 17.59 6.08
C ALA A 115 -13.21 18.20 4.79
N ALA A 116 -12.37 18.40 3.76
CA ALA A 116 -12.79 18.90 2.46
C ALA A 116 -13.79 17.93 1.78
N MET A 117 -13.52 16.63 1.78
CA MET A 117 -14.42 15.62 1.20
C MET A 117 -15.75 15.55 1.98
N LYS A 118 -15.72 15.68 3.31
CA LYS A 118 -16.93 15.73 4.16
C LYS A 118 -17.78 16.96 3.85
N SER A 119 -17.19 18.07 3.41
CA SER A 119 -17.90 19.30 3.04
C SER A 119 -18.75 19.18 1.75
N LYS A 120 -18.67 18.06 1.05
CA LYS A 120 -19.32 17.79 -0.25
C LYS A 120 -18.91 18.77 -1.36
N ALA A 121 -17.73 19.39 -1.26
CA ALA A 121 -17.18 20.22 -2.32
C ALA A 121 -16.79 19.37 -3.54
N ALA A 122 -17.24 19.72 -4.73
CA ALA A 122 -16.88 19.03 -5.96
C ALA A 122 -15.45 19.38 -6.40
N SER A 123 -14.99 20.59 -6.11
CA SER A 123 -13.63 21.06 -6.36
C SER A 123 -13.00 21.65 -5.10
N VAL A 124 -11.74 21.27 -4.84
CA VAL A 124 -10.97 21.71 -3.68
C VAL A 124 -9.63 22.30 -4.14
N HIS A 125 -9.28 23.45 -3.63
CA HIS A 125 -8.00 24.08 -3.89
C HIS A 125 -7.18 24.21 -2.59
N PHE A 126 -6.00 23.65 -2.56
CA PHE A 126 -5.03 23.81 -1.47
C PHE A 126 -4.17 25.04 -1.74
N ALA A 127 -4.44 26.12 -1.03
CA ALA A 127 -3.69 27.36 -1.07
C ALA A 127 -2.47 27.23 -0.15
N THR A 128 -1.40 26.68 -0.67
CA THR A 128 -0.22 26.24 0.11
C THR A 128 1.10 26.69 -0.53
N SER A 129 1.10 27.80 -1.26
CA SER A 129 2.31 28.32 -1.93
C SER A 129 3.42 28.74 -0.96
N SER A 130 3.08 29.12 0.26
CA SER A 130 4.04 29.48 1.32
C SER A 130 4.44 28.33 2.25
N ILE A 131 4.00 27.10 1.94
CA ILE A 131 4.31 25.95 2.80
C ILE A 131 5.74 25.47 2.57
N GLU A 132 6.44 25.23 3.66
CA GLU A 132 7.77 24.63 3.69
C GLU A 132 7.73 23.38 4.58
N VAL A 133 8.14 22.25 4.02
CA VAL A 133 8.25 20.98 4.75
C VAL A 133 9.73 20.67 4.93
N SER A 134 10.17 20.43 6.16
CA SER A 134 11.57 20.17 6.46
C SER A 134 12.11 18.98 5.64
N GLY A 135 13.22 19.21 4.93
CA GLY A 135 13.87 18.19 4.09
C GLY A 135 13.10 17.80 2.83
N ARG A 136 12.06 18.55 2.41
CA ARG A 136 11.21 18.23 1.27
C ARG A 136 10.96 19.48 0.41
N ASP A 137 10.82 19.26 -0.89
CA ASP A 137 10.45 20.34 -1.83
C ASP A 137 8.94 20.44 -2.06
N GLY A 138 8.50 21.46 -2.76
CA GLY A 138 7.09 21.66 -3.06
C GLY A 138 6.52 20.62 -4.04
N ALA A 139 7.37 19.98 -4.85
CA ALA A 139 6.92 18.90 -5.73
C ALA A 139 6.60 17.65 -4.93
N TRP A 140 7.41 17.34 -3.91
CA TRP A 140 7.11 16.25 -2.97
C TRP A 140 5.77 16.48 -2.26
N PHE A 141 5.52 17.71 -1.76
CA PHE A 141 4.26 18.04 -1.09
C PHE A 141 3.05 17.85 -2.01
N ALA A 142 3.14 18.30 -3.25
CA ALA A 142 2.07 18.12 -4.24
C ALA A 142 1.82 16.63 -4.57
N GLY A 143 2.89 15.84 -4.73
CA GLY A 143 2.80 14.40 -4.93
C GLY A 143 2.13 13.70 -3.75
N ARG A 144 2.54 14.07 -2.52
CA ARG A 144 1.93 13.53 -1.30
C ARG A 144 0.46 13.92 -1.17
N LEU A 145 0.09 15.15 -1.51
CA LEU A 145 -1.32 15.58 -1.56
C LEU A 145 -2.16 14.68 -2.48
N ALA A 146 -1.67 14.41 -3.68
CA ALA A 146 -2.40 13.56 -4.63
C ALA A 146 -2.50 12.11 -4.14
N GLN A 147 -1.43 11.57 -3.56
CA GLN A 147 -1.43 10.22 -2.97
C GLN A 147 -2.44 10.11 -1.83
N GLU A 148 -2.39 11.04 -0.87
CA GLU A 148 -3.31 11.05 0.27
C GLU A 148 -4.76 11.28 -0.14
N ALA A 149 -5.00 12.04 -1.21
CA ALA A 149 -6.35 12.25 -1.73
C ALA A 149 -6.95 10.94 -2.25
N GLU A 150 -6.20 10.16 -3.02
CA GLU A 150 -6.65 8.82 -3.44
C GLU A 150 -6.88 7.90 -2.24
N VAL A 151 -5.93 7.86 -1.30
CA VAL A 151 -6.02 7.01 -0.10
C VAL A 151 -7.23 7.39 0.78
N CYS A 152 -7.48 8.69 0.99
CA CYS A 152 -8.63 9.18 1.77
C CYS A 152 -9.97 8.95 1.05
N SER A 153 -9.97 8.82 -0.28
CA SER A 153 -11.18 8.58 -1.06
C SER A 153 -11.65 7.12 -1.04
N TYR A 154 -10.78 6.20 -0.63
CA TYR A 154 -11.11 4.78 -0.61
C TYR A 154 -12.24 4.45 0.35
N LYS A 155 -13.21 3.66 -0.12
CA LYS A 155 -14.31 3.09 0.66
C LYS A 155 -14.56 1.66 0.21
N TYR A 156 -14.49 0.73 1.14
CA TYR A 156 -14.88 -0.65 0.86
C TYR A 156 -16.40 -0.77 0.79
N ASN A 157 -16.93 -1.34 -0.28
CA ASN A 157 -18.36 -1.47 -0.52
C ASN A 157 -18.79 -2.76 -1.25
N GLU A 158 -17.83 -3.66 -1.56
CA GLU A 158 -18.09 -4.85 -2.39
C GLU A 158 -19.15 -5.79 -1.80
N THR A 159 -19.05 -6.06 -0.50
CA THR A 159 -19.94 -7.01 0.17
C THR A 159 -21.08 -6.33 0.93
N LYS A 160 -21.26 -5.00 0.77
CA LYS A 160 -22.34 -4.26 1.45
C LYS A 160 -23.56 -4.12 0.56
N SER A 161 -24.73 -4.56 1.04
CA SER A 161 -26.01 -4.33 0.37
C SER A 161 -26.33 -2.83 0.25
N LYS A 162 -26.04 -2.05 1.31
CA LYS A 162 -26.16 -0.59 1.29
C LYS A 162 -24.79 0.04 1.13
N LYS A 163 -24.52 0.49 -0.10
CA LYS A 163 -23.24 1.15 -0.43
C LYS A 163 -23.11 2.50 0.27
N PRO A 164 -21.92 2.84 0.82
CA PRO A 164 -21.70 4.18 1.37
C PRO A 164 -21.82 5.23 0.26
N PRO A 165 -22.26 6.46 0.59
CA PRO A 165 -22.42 7.51 -0.42
C PRO A 165 -21.09 7.80 -1.11
N ALA A 166 -21.14 8.00 -2.43
CA ALA A 166 -19.97 8.34 -3.23
C ALA A 166 -19.36 9.68 -2.78
N ILE A 167 -18.04 9.80 -2.92
CA ILE A 167 -17.34 11.05 -2.66
C ILE A 167 -17.68 12.04 -3.75
N THR A 168 -18.08 13.25 -3.36
CA THR A 168 -18.48 14.32 -4.29
C THR A 168 -17.27 14.98 -4.96
N THR A 169 -16.13 15.04 -4.26
CA THR A 169 -14.92 15.70 -4.76
C THR A 169 -14.38 15.01 -6.02
N ARG A 170 -14.27 15.80 -7.09
CA ARG A 170 -13.81 15.36 -8.42
C ARG A 170 -12.52 16.02 -8.86
N THR A 171 -12.22 17.18 -8.31
CA THR A 171 -11.04 17.97 -8.71
C THR A 171 -10.30 18.47 -7.47
N ILE A 172 -9.00 18.24 -7.44
CA ILE A 172 -8.10 18.80 -6.42
C ILE A 172 -7.05 19.64 -7.15
N SER A 173 -6.85 20.86 -6.69
CA SER A 173 -5.79 21.74 -7.20
C SER A 173 -4.91 22.22 -6.07
N VAL A 174 -3.66 22.52 -6.40
CA VAL A 174 -2.66 23.00 -5.45
C VAL A 174 -1.99 24.26 -6.00
N ALA A 175 -1.71 25.21 -5.10
CA ALA A 175 -0.78 26.29 -5.41
C ALA A 175 0.65 25.76 -5.19
N PRO A 176 1.53 25.79 -6.21
CA PRO A 176 2.89 25.32 -6.05
C PRO A 176 3.66 26.26 -5.12
N SER A 177 4.53 25.72 -4.29
CA SER A 177 5.41 26.57 -3.46
C SER A 177 6.38 27.36 -4.32
N SER A 178 6.79 28.53 -3.79
CA SER A 178 7.74 29.42 -4.46
C SER A 178 9.02 28.65 -4.83
N GLY A 179 9.53 28.90 -6.05
CA GLY A 179 10.71 28.20 -6.58
C GLY A 179 10.46 26.81 -7.17
N SER A 180 9.29 26.23 -7.01
CA SER A 180 8.97 24.92 -7.60
C SER A 180 8.79 25.03 -9.12
N ARG A 181 9.47 24.16 -9.88
CA ARG A 181 9.27 24.06 -11.33
C ARG A 181 7.92 23.41 -11.62
N ARG A 182 7.06 24.09 -12.39
CA ARG A 182 5.71 23.62 -12.74
C ARG A 182 5.69 22.17 -13.25
N LYS A 183 6.60 21.81 -14.19
CA LYS A 183 6.70 20.44 -14.73
C LYS A 183 7.00 19.40 -13.64
N SER A 184 7.85 19.74 -12.66
CA SER A 184 8.17 18.85 -11.53
C SER A 184 6.93 18.59 -10.67
N VAL A 185 6.16 19.65 -10.36
CA VAL A 185 4.92 19.53 -9.59
C VAL A 185 3.87 18.71 -10.33
N GLU A 186 3.67 18.93 -11.65
CA GLU A 186 2.75 18.16 -12.48
C GLU A 186 3.11 16.67 -12.51
N LEU A 187 4.40 16.35 -12.66
CA LEU A 187 4.90 14.98 -12.61
C LEU A 187 4.67 14.33 -11.24
N SER A 188 4.92 15.08 -10.16
CA SER A 188 4.74 14.59 -8.79
C SER A 188 3.26 14.36 -8.46
N LEU A 189 2.36 15.25 -8.87
CA LEU A 189 0.91 15.05 -8.76
C LEU A 189 0.48 13.75 -9.46
N LYS A 190 0.96 13.54 -10.70
CA LYS A 190 0.66 12.32 -11.46
C LYS A 190 1.19 11.06 -10.75
N ARG A 191 2.45 11.08 -10.29
CA ARG A 191 3.06 9.96 -9.57
C ARG A 191 2.32 9.67 -8.26
N GLY A 192 2.01 10.70 -7.48
CA GLY A 192 1.27 10.57 -6.23
C GLY A 192 -0.11 9.96 -6.43
N MET A 193 -0.86 10.44 -7.43
CA MET A 193 -2.16 9.86 -7.82
C MET A 193 -2.02 8.36 -8.14
N ILE A 194 -1.07 7.97 -8.98
CA ILE A 194 -0.88 6.58 -9.39
C ILE A 194 -0.47 5.72 -8.18
N THR A 195 0.43 6.22 -7.34
CA THR A 195 0.82 5.52 -6.09
C THR A 195 -0.37 5.30 -5.18
N GLY A 196 -1.20 6.34 -4.96
CA GLY A 196 -2.41 6.22 -4.15
C GLY A 196 -3.41 5.20 -4.70
N LYS A 197 -3.57 5.11 -6.01
CA LYS A 197 -4.37 4.06 -6.67
C LYS A 197 -3.77 2.66 -6.45
N GLY A 198 -2.45 2.51 -6.52
CA GLY A 198 -1.75 1.26 -6.20
C GLY A 198 -2.01 0.81 -4.76
N VAL A 199 -1.89 1.73 -3.80
CA VAL A 199 -2.22 1.49 -2.39
C VAL A 199 -3.68 1.03 -2.24
N ASN A 200 -4.62 1.70 -2.91
CA ASN A 200 -6.03 1.34 -2.83
C ASN A 200 -6.33 -0.02 -3.46
N ARG A 201 -5.60 -0.40 -4.53
CA ARG A 201 -5.69 -1.76 -5.10
C ARG A 201 -5.27 -2.81 -4.08
N ALA A 202 -4.14 -2.60 -3.41
CA ALA A 202 -3.70 -3.51 -2.36
C ALA A 202 -4.73 -3.59 -1.20
N ARG A 203 -5.25 -2.44 -0.77
CA ARG A 203 -6.30 -2.38 0.28
C ARG A 203 -7.59 -3.07 -0.14
N GLN A 204 -7.99 -2.94 -1.40
CA GLN A 204 -9.19 -3.60 -1.90
C GLN A 204 -9.04 -5.11 -1.85
N LEU A 205 -7.90 -5.64 -2.33
CA LEU A 205 -7.61 -7.08 -2.29
C LEU A 205 -7.59 -7.61 -0.84
N GLY A 206 -6.87 -6.93 0.05
CA GLY A 206 -6.80 -7.34 1.46
C GLY A 206 -8.14 -7.23 2.21
N ASN A 207 -9.02 -6.30 1.84
CA ASN A 207 -10.30 -6.14 2.51
C ASN A 207 -11.37 -7.15 2.05
N LEU A 208 -11.19 -7.78 0.89
CA LEU A 208 -12.09 -8.84 0.45
C LEU A 208 -12.03 -10.03 1.42
N PRO A 209 -13.16 -10.68 1.70
CA PRO A 209 -13.16 -11.90 2.51
C PRO A 209 -12.54 -13.07 1.75
N GLY A 210 -12.02 -14.08 2.48
CA GLY A 210 -11.31 -15.22 1.91
C GLY A 210 -12.15 -16.06 0.91
N ASN A 211 -13.47 -16.12 1.10
CA ASN A 211 -14.37 -16.79 0.15
C ASN A 211 -14.55 -16.07 -1.20
N ILE A 212 -14.01 -14.83 -1.33
CA ILE A 212 -13.97 -14.07 -2.58
C ILE A 212 -12.53 -13.95 -3.08
N CYS A 213 -11.61 -13.50 -2.22
CA CYS A 213 -10.20 -13.34 -2.57
C CYS A 213 -9.45 -14.67 -2.45
N THR A 214 -9.79 -15.64 -3.30
CA THR A 214 -9.13 -16.94 -3.40
C THR A 214 -7.86 -16.87 -4.26
N PRO A 215 -7.00 -17.90 -4.28
CA PRO A 215 -5.86 -17.97 -5.20
C PRO A 215 -6.27 -17.78 -6.66
N SER A 216 -7.40 -18.37 -7.06
CA SER A 216 -7.97 -18.22 -8.42
C SER A 216 -8.42 -16.81 -8.70
N TYR A 217 -8.99 -16.08 -7.72
CA TYR A 217 -9.35 -14.68 -7.85
C TYR A 217 -8.12 -13.79 -8.05
N LEU A 218 -7.06 -13.99 -7.26
CA LEU A 218 -5.80 -13.24 -7.42
C LEU A 218 -5.21 -13.45 -8.82
N ALA A 219 -5.24 -14.69 -9.34
CA ALA A 219 -4.77 -15.01 -10.68
C ALA A 219 -5.60 -14.29 -11.77
N ALA A 220 -6.92 -14.24 -11.60
CA ALA A 220 -7.81 -13.51 -12.52
C ALA A 220 -7.52 -12.01 -12.49
N GLN A 221 -7.37 -11.41 -11.31
CA GLN A 221 -7.03 -9.99 -11.16
C GLN A 221 -5.66 -9.62 -11.79
N ALA A 222 -4.67 -10.50 -11.67
CA ALA A 222 -3.37 -10.32 -12.32
C ALA A 222 -3.52 -10.39 -13.85
N THR A 223 -4.27 -11.36 -14.35
CA THR A 223 -4.54 -11.52 -15.79
C THR A 223 -5.24 -10.28 -16.37
N ASP A 224 -6.22 -9.74 -15.66
CA ASP A 224 -6.93 -8.52 -16.09
C ASP A 224 -6.02 -7.28 -16.03
N LEU A 225 -5.11 -7.21 -15.05
CA LEU A 225 -4.09 -6.18 -15.01
C LEU A 225 -3.18 -6.25 -16.25
N GLY A 226 -2.77 -7.44 -16.65
CA GLY A 226 -2.00 -7.66 -17.89
C GLY A 226 -2.74 -7.21 -19.15
N LYS A 227 -4.05 -7.48 -19.24
CA LYS A 227 -4.88 -7.01 -20.37
C LYS A 227 -4.98 -5.48 -20.43
N LYS A 228 -5.04 -4.80 -19.28
CA LYS A 228 -5.15 -3.33 -19.20
C LYS A 228 -3.85 -2.60 -19.54
N HIS A 229 -2.70 -3.22 -19.31
CA HIS A 229 -1.40 -2.59 -19.49
C HIS A 229 -0.52 -3.41 -20.43
N GLY A 230 -0.37 -2.97 -21.67
CA GLY A 230 0.44 -3.66 -22.69
C GLY A 230 1.93 -3.83 -22.36
N SER A 231 2.43 -3.15 -21.31
CA SER A 231 3.78 -3.33 -20.78
C SER A 231 3.91 -4.52 -19.81
N LEU A 232 2.79 -5.16 -19.43
CA LEU A 232 2.75 -6.30 -18.52
C LEU A 232 2.49 -7.58 -19.29
N THR A 233 3.26 -8.60 -18.94
CA THR A 233 3.00 -10.00 -19.36
C THR A 233 2.69 -10.80 -18.10
N VAL A 234 1.57 -11.53 -18.11
CA VAL A 234 1.15 -12.32 -16.96
C VAL A 234 1.15 -13.80 -17.30
N LYS A 235 1.73 -14.61 -16.42
CA LYS A 235 1.73 -16.06 -16.48
C LYS A 235 1.23 -16.62 -15.16
N VAL A 236 0.31 -17.55 -15.21
CA VAL A 236 -0.21 -18.25 -14.04
C VAL A 236 0.13 -19.73 -14.17
N LEU A 237 0.79 -20.29 -13.15
CA LEU A 237 1.09 -21.72 -13.09
C LEU A 237 0.03 -22.41 -12.22
N THR A 238 -0.49 -23.53 -12.72
CA THR A 238 -1.37 -24.45 -12.00
C THR A 238 -0.57 -25.38 -11.09
N GLU A 239 -1.22 -26.04 -10.14
CA GLU A 239 -0.56 -27.03 -9.26
C GLU A 239 0.17 -28.13 -10.05
N LYS A 240 -0.43 -28.62 -11.14
CA LYS A 240 0.20 -29.59 -12.03
C LYS A 240 1.51 -29.07 -12.64
N GLN A 241 1.58 -27.79 -12.99
CA GLN A 241 2.80 -27.17 -13.52
C GLN A 241 3.83 -26.93 -12.42
N MET A 242 3.40 -26.53 -11.23
CA MET A 242 4.24 -26.37 -10.05
C MET A 242 4.84 -27.71 -9.59
N ALA A 243 4.05 -28.78 -9.58
CA ALA A 243 4.53 -30.13 -9.28
C ALA A 243 5.64 -30.59 -10.23
N ARG A 244 5.49 -30.32 -11.54
CA ARG A 244 6.55 -30.62 -12.55
C ARG A 244 7.83 -29.84 -12.34
N LEU A 245 7.75 -28.71 -11.64
CA LEU A 245 8.91 -27.87 -11.29
C LEU A 245 9.51 -28.24 -9.93
N GLY A 246 8.94 -29.23 -9.23
CA GLY A 246 9.41 -29.67 -7.93
C GLY A 246 9.02 -28.74 -6.77
N MET A 247 7.94 -27.93 -6.90
CA MET A 247 7.49 -26.99 -5.85
C MET A 247 6.70 -27.74 -4.76
N GLY A 248 7.31 -28.73 -4.14
CA GLY A 248 6.64 -29.56 -3.13
C GLY A 248 6.36 -28.82 -1.84
N SER A 249 7.17 -27.83 -1.50
CA SER A 249 6.97 -27.01 -0.31
C SER A 249 5.73 -26.11 -0.43
N LEU A 250 5.52 -25.42 -1.56
CA LEU A 250 4.34 -24.61 -1.80
C LEU A 250 3.08 -25.49 -1.84
N LEU A 251 3.14 -26.60 -2.58
CA LEU A 251 2.01 -27.53 -2.74
C LEU A 251 1.60 -28.21 -1.44
N SER A 252 2.51 -28.39 -0.50
CA SER A 252 2.20 -28.96 0.82
C SER A 252 1.26 -28.06 1.63
N VAL A 253 1.32 -26.76 1.42
CA VAL A 253 0.45 -25.80 2.12
C VAL A 253 -0.98 -25.89 1.59
N SER A 254 -1.16 -25.96 0.27
CA SER A 254 -2.50 -26.05 -0.34
C SER A 254 -3.14 -27.43 -0.25
N ALA A 255 -2.41 -28.46 0.17
CA ALA A 255 -2.89 -29.85 0.12
C ALA A 255 -4.19 -30.12 0.89
N GLY A 256 -4.50 -29.29 1.90
CA GLY A 256 -5.74 -29.38 2.70
C GLY A 256 -6.93 -28.64 2.10
N SER A 257 -6.71 -27.74 1.14
CA SER A 257 -7.75 -26.92 0.53
C SER A 257 -8.35 -27.57 -0.73
N ILE A 258 -9.59 -27.20 -1.06
CA ILE A 258 -10.21 -27.48 -2.35
C ILE A 258 -9.83 -26.44 -3.41
N GLU A 259 -9.35 -25.27 -2.99
CA GLU A 259 -8.87 -24.20 -3.88
C GLU A 259 -7.44 -24.51 -4.34
N GLU A 260 -7.25 -24.61 -5.65
CA GLU A 260 -5.92 -24.86 -6.21
C GLU A 260 -4.96 -23.68 -5.95
N ALA A 261 -3.76 -23.98 -5.49
CA ALA A 261 -2.68 -22.99 -5.43
C ALA A 261 -2.32 -22.46 -6.82
N LYS A 262 -1.85 -21.23 -6.87
CA LYS A 262 -1.39 -20.56 -8.10
C LYS A 262 -0.05 -19.87 -7.86
N LEU A 263 0.91 -20.06 -8.76
CA LEU A 263 2.06 -19.17 -8.83
C LEU A 263 1.81 -18.15 -9.95
N ILE A 264 1.67 -16.89 -9.56
CA ILE A 264 1.31 -15.80 -10.48
C ILE A 264 2.56 -14.99 -10.75
N VAL A 265 2.91 -14.82 -12.01
CA VAL A 265 4.09 -14.08 -12.45
C VAL A 265 3.66 -12.91 -13.32
N ILE A 266 4.10 -11.71 -12.96
CA ILE A 266 3.77 -10.45 -13.64
C ILE A 266 5.08 -9.79 -14.06
N GLU A 267 5.39 -9.77 -15.35
CA GLU A 267 6.61 -9.15 -15.86
C GLU A 267 6.33 -7.77 -16.45
N HIS A 268 7.08 -6.76 -16.01
CA HIS A 268 7.13 -5.43 -16.60
C HIS A 268 8.47 -5.22 -17.31
N LYS A 269 8.41 -4.93 -18.61
CA LYS A 269 9.58 -4.65 -19.45
C LYS A 269 9.61 -3.18 -19.83
N GLY A 270 10.12 -2.35 -18.91
CA GLY A 270 10.21 -0.89 -19.09
C GLY A 270 11.59 -0.39 -19.52
N ALA A 271 12.65 -1.20 -19.32
CA ALA A 271 14.02 -0.86 -19.68
C ALA A 271 14.55 -1.74 -20.84
N LYS A 272 15.79 -1.50 -21.27
CA LYS A 272 16.47 -2.34 -22.25
C LYS A 272 16.54 -3.81 -21.79
N VAL A 273 16.42 -4.75 -22.71
CA VAL A 273 16.41 -6.20 -22.45
C VAL A 273 17.64 -6.67 -21.65
N ALA A 274 18.83 -6.06 -21.88
CA ALA A 274 20.06 -6.39 -21.16
C ALA A 274 20.07 -6.01 -19.68
N SER A 275 19.10 -5.19 -19.21
CA SER A 275 19.04 -4.79 -17.79
C SER A 275 18.40 -5.91 -16.97
N LYS A 276 19.15 -6.44 -16.00
CA LYS A 276 18.65 -7.44 -15.05
C LYS A 276 17.43 -6.88 -14.29
N PRO A 277 16.34 -7.66 -14.13
CA PRO A 277 15.17 -7.20 -13.42
C PRO A 277 15.39 -7.15 -11.91
N HIS A 278 14.59 -6.33 -11.22
CA HIS A 278 14.30 -6.50 -9.82
C HIS A 278 13.11 -7.46 -9.68
N VAL A 279 13.14 -8.35 -8.70
CA VAL A 279 12.03 -9.28 -8.42
C VAL A 279 11.37 -8.89 -7.12
N LEU A 280 10.04 -8.82 -7.14
CA LEU A 280 9.19 -8.67 -5.96
C LEU A 280 8.47 -9.98 -5.73
N VAL A 281 8.65 -10.61 -4.59
CA VAL A 281 7.94 -11.83 -4.19
C VAL A 281 6.88 -11.45 -3.17
N GLY A 282 5.65 -11.94 -3.30
CA GLY A 282 4.55 -11.66 -2.39
C GLY A 282 3.95 -12.91 -1.79
N LYS A 283 3.89 -13.02 -0.46
CA LYS A 283 3.09 -14.03 0.23
C LYS A 283 1.62 -13.81 -0.13
N GLY A 284 0.96 -14.86 -0.62
CA GLY A 284 -0.41 -14.83 -1.07
C GLY A 284 -1.28 -15.91 -0.41
N VAL A 285 -1.10 -16.17 0.89
CA VAL A 285 -1.96 -17.09 1.63
C VAL A 285 -3.31 -16.41 1.85
N THR A 286 -4.29 -16.78 1.02
CA THR A 286 -5.59 -16.05 0.94
C THR A 286 -6.46 -16.25 2.17
N PHE A 287 -6.28 -17.37 2.85
CA PHE A 287 -6.78 -17.60 4.21
C PHE A 287 -5.87 -18.60 4.93
N ASP A 288 -5.52 -18.30 6.16
CA ASP A 288 -4.62 -19.12 6.97
C ASP A 288 -5.31 -19.59 8.26
N THR A 289 -5.69 -20.86 8.30
CA THR A 289 -6.21 -21.49 9.52
C THR A 289 -5.12 -22.03 10.43
N GLY A 290 -3.86 -22.04 9.97
CA GLY A 290 -2.76 -22.78 10.57
C GLY A 290 -2.65 -24.23 10.09
N GLY A 291 -3.60 -24.70 9.25
CA GLY A 291 -3.67 -26.09 8.83
C GLY A 291 -3.99 -27.04 10.02
N ILE A 292 -3.25 -28.15 10.14
CA ILE A 292 -3.42 -29.11 11.26
C ILE A 292 -2.96 -28.48 12.59
N SER A 293 -1.96 -27.60 12.58
CA SER A 293 -1.58 -26.77 13.73
C SER A 293 -2.54 -25.60 13.88
N LEU A 294 -3.83 -25.90 14.11
CA LEU A 294 -4.95 -24.98 14.01
C LEU A 294 -4.81 -23.77 14.95
N LYS A 295 -4.98 -22.58 14.41
CA LYS A 295 -5.02 -21.31 15.16
C LYS A 295 -6.23 -21.27 16.12
N PRO A 296 -6.12 -20.56 17.25
CA PRO A 296 -7.30 -20.21 18.06
C PRO A 296 -8.35 -19.46 17.21
N GLY A 297 -9.64 -19.71 17.47
CA GLY A 297 -10.73 -19.08 16.70
C GLY A 297 -10.81 -17.55 16.88
N GLY A 298 -10.36 -17.01 18.02
CA GLY A 298 -10.33 -15.56 18.26
C GLY A 298 -9.30 -14.86 17.35
N GLY A 299 -9.77 -13.96 16.47
CA GLY A 299 -8.93 -13.23 15.54
C GLY A 299 -8.57 -13.98 14.25
N MET A 300 -9.06 -15.23 14.06
CA MET A 300 -8.80 -15.99 12.84
C MET A 300 -9.41 -15.32 11.60
N ASP A 301 -10.46 -14.53 11.74
CA ASP A 301 -11.08 -13.75 10.67
C ASP A 301 -10.13 -12.70 10.06
N GLU A 302 -9.11 -12.26 10.81
CA GLU A 302 -8.05 -11.38 10.30
C GLU A 302 -7.06 -12.11 9.38
N MET A 303 -7.08 -13.44 9.33
CA MET A 303 -6.22 -14.22 8.45
C MET A 303 -6.58 -14.11 6.96
N LYS A 304 -7.67 -13.43 6.62
CA LYS A 304 -7.92 -12.92 5.26
C LYS A 304 -6.84 -11.93 4.78
N PHE A 305 -6.12 -11.29 5.70
CA PHE A 305 -5.04 -10.35 5.38
C PHE A 305 -3.69 -11.03 5.12
N ASP A 306 -3.61 -12.35 5.27
CA ASP A 306 -2.35 -13.09 5.12
C ASP A 306 -1.86 -13.19 3.66
N MET A 307 -2.53 -12.52 2.77
CA MET A 307 -2.19 -12.29 1.38
C MET A 307 -1.79 -10.82 1.06
N CYS A 308 -1.56 -9.99 2.07
CA CYS A 308 -1.21 -8.58 1.84
C CYS A 308 0.15 -8.39 1.18
N GLY A 309 1.07 -9.35 1.26
CA GLY A 309 2.28 -9.39 0.44
C GLY A 309 1.96 -9.45 -1.06
N ALA A 310 1.09 -10.37 -1.46
CA ALA A 310 0.58 -10.48 -2.83
C ALA A 310 -0.14 -9.21 -3.27
N ALA A 311 -1.00 -8.66 -2.41
CA ALA A 311 -1.74 -7.43 -2.68
C ALA A 311 -0.79 -6.24 -2.93
N SER A 312 0.30 -6.15 -2.15
CA SER A 312 1.33 -5.12 -2.30
C SER A 312 2.08 -5.26 -3.63
N VAL A 313 2.45 -6.48 -4.02
CA VAL A 313 3.04 -6.76 -5.35
C VAL A 313 2.08 -6.35 -6.46
N MET A 314 0.79 -6.72 -6.38
CA MET A 314 -0.23 -6.36 -7.37
C MET A 314 -0.41 -4.84 -7.51
N GLY A 315 -0.48 -4.13 -6.36
CA GLY A 315 -0.59 -2.67 -6.34
C GLY A 315 0.63 -1.98 -6.93
N THR A 316 1.83 -2.48 -6.61
CA THR A 316 3.10 -1.97 -7.10
C THR A 316 3.25 -2.20 -8.61
N MET A 317 2.96 -3.40 -9.12
CA MET A 317 3.03 -3.71 -10.55
C MET A 317 2.05 -2.86 -11.36
N ALA A 318 0.84 -2.61 -10.83
CA ALA A 318 -0.12 -1.70 -11.45
C ALA A 318 0.42 -0.27 -11.53
N ALA A 319 1.00 0.24 -10.44
CA ALA A 319 1.56 1.59 -10.39
C ALA A 319 2.75 1.76 -11.34
N ILE A 320 3.66 0.78 -11.38
CA ILE A 320 4.84 0.78 -12.26
C ILE A 320 4.41 0.83 -13.74
N ALA A 321 3.43 0.01 -14.11
CA ALA A 321 2.91 -0.04 -15.48
C ALA A 321 2.20 1.27 -15.88
N GLU A 322 1.35 1.84 -15.00
CA GLU A 322 0.67 3.11 -15.25
C GLU A 322 1.64 4.29 -15.33
N MET A 323 2.69 4.30 -14.51
CA MET A 323 3.78 5.30 -14.57
C MET A 323 4.70 5.11 -15.78
N LYS A 324 4.67 3.96 -16.43
CA LYS A 324 5.60 3.57 -17.52
C LYS A 324 7.06 3.74 -17.08
N LEU A 325 7.39 3.20 -15.90
CA LEU A 325 8.74 3.35 -15.37
C LEU A 325 9.77 2.62 -16.25
N PRO A 326 10.94 3.24 -16.53
CA PRO A 326 11.97 2.64 -17.38
C PRO A 326 12.83 1.63 -16.61
N VAL A 327 12.18 0.60 -16.03
CA VAL A 327 12.82 -0.46 -15.23
C VAL A 327 12.22 -1.82 -15.62
N ASN A 328 13.01 -2.89 -15.49
CA ASN A 328 12.51 -4.24 -15.62
C ASN A 328 12.19 -4.79 -14.24
N ILE A 329 10.97 -5.24 -14.04
CA ILE A 329 10.50 -5.78 -12.76
C ILE A 329 9.67 -7.04 -13.01
N VAL A 330 9.84 -8.03 -12.13
CA VAL A 330 9.03 -9.25 -12.10
C VAL A 330 8.36 -9.34 -10.74
N GLY A 331 7.04 -9.33 -10.71
CA GLY A 331 6.26 -9.68 -9.54
C GLY A 331 5.94 -11.18 -9.54
N ILE A 332 6.22 -11.87 -8.44
CA ILE A 332 5.89 -13.28 -8.24
C ILE A 332 5.00 -13.39 -7.01
N ILE A 333 3.87 -14.06 -7.13
CA ILE A 333 2.92 -14.24 -6.04
C ILE A 333 2.70 -15.74 -5.82
N ALA A 334 3.02 -16.20 -4.61
CA ALA A 334 2.74 -17.56 -4.16
C ALA A 334 1.36 -17.58 -3.50
N ALA A 335 0.33 -17.88 -4.29
CA ALA A 335 -1.05 -17.88 -3.82
C ALA A 335 -1.49 -19.28 -3.42
N ALA A 336 -1.91 -19.45 -2.15
CA ALA A 336 -2.39 -20.71 -1.59
C ALA A 336 -3.43 -20.45 -0.50
N GLU A 337 -4.11 -21.48 -0.06
CA GLU A 337 -4.97 -21.49 1.12
C GLU A 337 -4.46 -22.54 2.10
N ASN A 338 -4.24 -22.19 3.36
CA ASN A 338 -3.80 -23.13 4.41
C ASN A 338 -5.01 -23.62 5.23
N MET A 339 -5.52 -24.78 4.90
CA MET A 339 -6.74 -25.33 5.49
C MET A 339 -6.51 -26.70 6.14
N PRO A 340 -7.19 -27.03 7.23
CA PRO A 340 -7.27 -28.40 7.72
C PRO A 340 -8.06 -29.25 6.73
N GLY A 341 -7.66 -30.49 6.53
CA GLY A 341 -8.35 -31.41 5.62
C GLY A 341 -7.73 -32.79 5.66
N SER A 342 -8.38 -33.74 5.00
CA SER A 342 -7.92 -35.12 4.97
C SER A 342 -6.59 -35.32 4.24
N LYS A 343 -6.21 -34.37 3.38
CA LYS A 343 -4.93 -34.35 2.64
C LYS A 343 -3.95 -33.34 3.18
N ALA A 344 -4.31 -32.58 4.24
CA ALA A 344 -3.45 -31.56 4.79
C ALA A 344 -2.12 -32.13 5.30
N THR A 345 -1.07 -31.37 5.12
CA THR A 345 0.26 -31.65 5.68
C THR A 345 0.17 -31.73 7.20
N LYS A 346 0.80 -32.73 7.77
CA LYS A 346 0.81 -32.98 9.22
C LYS A 346 2.14 -32.57 9.82
N PRO A 347 2.16 -32.09 11.06
CA PRO A 347 3.43 -31.96 11.81
C PRO A 347 4.22 -33.26 11.77
N GLY A 348 5.50 -33.18 11.40
CA GLY A 348 6.40 -34.31 11.16
C GLY A 348 6.47 -34.79 9.70
N ASP A 349 5.62 -34.31 8.81
CA ASP A 349 5.77 -34.58 7.38
C ASP A 349 7.02 -33.89 6.82
N ILE A 350 7.68 -34.56 5.86
CA ILE A 350 8.85 -34.02 5.17
C ILE A 350 8.43 -33.71 3.73
N VAL A 351 8.75 -32.49 3.29
CA VAL A 351 8.47 -32.02 1.93
C VAL A 351 9.78 -31.65 1.22
N THR A 352 9.82 -31.83 -0.10
CA THR A 352 10.97 -31.42 -0.92
C THR A 352 10.65 -30.12 -1.64
N SER A 353 11.45 -29.09 -1.42
CA SER A 353 11.32 -27.80 -2.09
C SER A 353 11.85 -27.84 -3.52
N MET A 354 11.53 -26.81 -4.32
CA MET A 354 12.04 -26.65 -5.69
C MET A 354 13.57 -26.60 -5.77
N SER A 355 14.25 -26.17 -4.71
CA SER A 355 15.72 -26.17 -4.62
C SER A 355 16.32 -27.57 -4.40
N GLY A 356 15.49 -28.59 -4.17
CA GLY A 356 15.90 -29.96 -3.83
C GLY A 356 16.11 -30.20 -2.34
N LYS A 357 16.08 -29.16 -1.49
CA LYS A 357 16.20 -29.31 -0.03
C LYS A 357 14.95 -29.92 0.54
N THR A 358 15.13 -30.85 1.49
CA THR A 358 14.05 -31.43 2.30
C THR A 358 13.78 -30.56 3.53
N ILE A 359 12.50 -30.39 3.88
CA ILE A 359 12.05 -29.57 4.99
C ILE A 359 11.14 -30.42 5.88
N GLU A 360 11.49 -30.56 7.16
CA GLU A 360 10.62 -31.12 8.18
C GLU A 360 9.61 -30.07 8.61
N VAL A 361 8.33 -30.33 8.41
CA VAL A 361 7.24 -29.42 8.78
C VAL A 361 6.83 -29.72 10.22
N LEU A 362 7.43 -29.03 11.19
CA LEU A 362 7.10 -29.21 12.60
C LEU A 362 5.86 -28.41 13.04
N ASN A 363 5.54 -27.35 12.33
CA ASN A 363 4.35 -26.52 12.55
C ASN A 363 3.75 -26.09 11.22
N THR A 364 2.51 -26.50 10.94
CA THR A 364 1.83 -26.15 9.70
C THR A 364 1.30 -24.70 9.68
N ASP A 365 1.32 -23.99 10.82
CA ASP A 365 1.04 -22.56 10.94
C ASP A 365 2.27 -21.67 10.59
N ALA A 366 3.38 -22.29 10.25
CA ALA A 366 4.55 -21.66 9.67
C ALA A 366 4.63 -21.93 8.14
N GLU A 367 3.54 -21.75 7.45
CA GLU A 367 3.27 -22.07 6.05
C GLU A 367 3.82 -20.99 5.09
N GLY A 368 3.85 -19.72 5.54
CA GLY A 368 4.29 -18.60 4.69
C GLY A 368 5.69 -18.80 4.13
N ARG A 369 6.63 -19.25 4.96
CA ARG A 369 7.99 -19.57 4.52
C ARG A 369 8.05 -20.79 3.58
N LEU A 370 7.09 -21.69 3.67
CA LEU A 370 6.99 -22.86 2.78
C LEU A 370 6.53 -22.46 1.37
N VAL A 371 5.56 -21.55 1.25
CA VAL A 371 5.15 -21.06 -0.07
C VAL A 371 6.20 -20.13 -0.68
N LEU A 372 6.92 -19.37 0.14
CA LEU A 372 7.91 -18.40 -0.31
C LEU A 372 9.21 -19.05 -0.80
N CYS A 373 9.69 -20.14 -0.17
CA CYS A 373 10.97 -20.75 -0.57
C CYS A 373 10.94 -21.24 -2.02
N ASP A 374 9.85 -21.83 -2.49
CA ASP A 374 9.69 -22.26 -3.87
C ASP A 374 9.56 -21.08 -4.83
N ALA A 375 8.86 -20.01 -4.41
CA ALA A 375 8.74 -18.79 -5.21
C ALA A 375 10.08 -18.06 -5.35
N LEU A 376 10.89 -18.03 -4.29
CA LEU A 376 12.24 -17.46 -4.28
C LEU A 376 13.18 -18.25 -5.21
N THR A 377 13.16 -19.59 -5.13
CA THR A 377 13.90 -20.45 -6.06
C THR A 377 13.43 -20.25 -7.51
N TYR A 378 12.11 -20.11 -7.72
CA TYR A 378 11.58 -19.80 -9.05
C TYR A 378 12.10 -18.45 -9.59
N ALA A 379 12.33 -17.45 -8.72
CA ALA A 379 12.83 -16.13 -9.10
C ALA A 379 14.23 -16.15 -9.70
N GLU A 380 15.09 -17.11 -9.35
CA GLU A 380 16.47 -17.24 -9.83
C GLU A 380 16.58 -17.34 -11.34
N ARG A 381 15.56 -17.91 -12.03
CA ARG A 381 15.52 -18.03 -13.49
C ARG A 381 15.61 -16.70 -14.24
N TYR A 382 15.20 -15.60 -13.56
CA TYR A 382 15.28 -14.25 -14.10
C TYR A 382 16.66 -13.62 -13.93
N LYS A 383 17.59 -14.29 -13.23
CA LYS A 383 18.91 -13.77 -12.87
C LYS A 383 18.81 -12.34 -12.32
N PRO A 384 18.02 -12.12 -11.27
CA PRO A 384 17.64 -10.79 -10.82
C PRO A 384 18.84 -9.98 -10.32
N ARG A 385 18.71 -8.65 -10.38
CA ARG A 385 19.63 -7.72 -9.71
C ARG A 385 19.40 -7.72 -8.19
N SER A 386 18.15 -7.80 -7.78
CA SER A 386 17.74 -7.92 -6.37
C SER A 386 16.41 -8.66 -6.29
N VAL A 387 16.17 -9.29 -5.15
CA VAL A 387 14.88 -9.91 -4.80
C VAL A 387 14.42 -9.26 -3.50
N ILE A 388 13.16 -8.82 -3.47
CA ILE A 388 12.50 -8.26 -2.28
C ILE A 388 11.26 -9.10 -2.03
N ASP A 389 11.24 -9.76 -0.88
CA ASP A 389 10.10 -10.55 -0.41
C ASP A 389 9.22 -9.72 0.52
N ILE A 390 7.91 -9.76 0.32
CA ILE A 390 6.91 -9.00 1.07
C ILE A 390 5.89 -9.97 1.63
N ALA A 391 5.85 -10.09 2.96
CA ALA A 391 5.03 -11.11 3.60
C ALA A 391 4.49 -10.67 4.95
N THR A 392 3.25 -11.05 5.25
CA THR A 392 2.66 -11.09 6.59
C THR A 392 3.15 -12.39 7.26
N LEU A 393 4.40 -12.41 7.71
CA LEU A 393 5.10 -13.67 7.94
C LEU A 393 5.05 -14.16 9.38
N THR A 394 5.26 -13.25 10.35
CA THR A 394 5.30 -13.62 11.76
C THR A 394 4.67 -12.58 12.67
N GLY A 395 3.93 -13.02 13.70
CA GLY A 395 3.45 -12.16 14.77
C GLY A 395 4.58 -11.49 15.58
N ALA A 396 5.80 -12.04 15.55
CA ALA A 396 6.97 -11.48 16.21
C ALA A 396 7.30 -10.06 15.69
N ALA A 397 7.11 -9.78 14.40
CA ALA A 397 7.31 -8.44 13.85
C ALA A 397 6.35 -7.42 14.48
N VAL A 398 5.07 -7.79 14.65
CA VAL A 398 4.06 -6.94 15.29
C VAL A 398 4.35 -6.76 16.78
N ALA A 399 4.77 -7.83 17.48
CA ALA A 399 5.16 -7.76 18.88
C ALA A 399 6.38 -6.86 19.12
N THR A 400 7.31 -6.80 18.14
CA THR A 400 8.52 -5.97 18.23
C THR A 400 8.25 -4.51 17.90
N PHE A 401 7.52 -4.24 16.82
CA PHE A 401 7.42 -2.89 16.23
C PHE A 401 6.02 -2.27 16.26
N GLY A 402 5.01 -3.02 16.69
CA GLY A 402 3.62 -2.59 16.57
C GLY A 402 3.19 -2.45 15.10
N SER A 403 2.40 -1.42 14.81
CA SER A 403 1.80 -1.19 13.49
C SER A 403 2.49 -0.08 12.66
N HIS A 404 3.69 0.37 13.06
CA HIS A 404 4.29 1.57 12.48
C HIS A 404 5.54 1.31 11.63
N VAL A 405 6.12 0.12 11.70
CA VAL A 405 7.40 -0.20 11.08
C VAL A 405 7.38 -1.62 10.55
N ASN A 406 7.88 -1.81 9.34
CA ASN A 406 8.08 -3.15 8.77
C ASN A 406 9.40 -3.73 9.29
N ALA A 407 9.41 -5.00 9.70
CA ALA A 407 10.64 -5.72 10.00
C ALA A 407 11.34 -6.07 8.68
N MET A 408 12.62 -5.78 8.56
CA MET A 408 13.43 -6.07 7.37
C MET A 408 14.64 -6.93 7.77
N LEU A 409 14.90 -7.99 7.02
CA LEU A 409 16.13 -8.77 7.07
C LEU A 409 16.75 -8.74 5.66
N SER A 410 18.06 -8.70 5.57
CA SER A 410 18.75 -8.64 4.27
C SER A 410 20.12 -9.31 4.38
N ASN A 411 20.52 -9.99 3.31
CA ASN A 411 21.87 -10.47 3.06
C ASN A 411 22.70 -9.51 2.18
N ASP A 412 22.16 -8.31 1.90
CA ASP A 412 22.80 -7.23 1.12
C ASP A 412 22.59 -5.89 1.84
N ASP A 413 23.64 -5.41 2.52
CA ASP A 413 23.59 -4.18 3.30
C ASP A 413 23.36 -2.93 2.44
N ALA A 414 23.83 -2.93 1.20
CA ALA A 414 23.62 -1.80 0.29
C ALA A 414 22.14 -1.70 -0.13
N LEU A 415 21.50 -2.85 -0.40
CA LEU A 415 20.07 -2.91 -0.68
C LEU A 415 19.27 -2.53 0.58
N ALA A 416 19.65 -3.04 1.74
CA ALA A 416 19.00 -2.71 3.01
C ALA A 416 19.02 -1.19 3.26
N LYS A 417 20.18 -0.56 3.15
CA LYS A 417 20.33 0.89 3.30
C LYS A 417 19.44 1.66 2.33
N SER A 418 19.43 1.27 1.06
CA SER A 418 18.59 1.90 0.04
C SER A 418 17.09 1.78 0.35
N LEU A 419 16.63 0.63 0.84
CA LEU A 419 15.25 0.42 1.25
C LEU A 419 14.86 1.26 2.47
N LEU A 420 15.75 1.39 3.47
CA LEU A 420 15.52 2.26 4.62
C LEU A 420 15.38 3.72 4.20
N GLU A 421 16.26 4.23 3.32
CA GLU A 421 16.19 5.57 2.78
C GLU A 421 14.88 5.81 2.00
N CYS A 422 14.48 4.87 1.15
CA CYS A 422 13.18 4.90 0.45
C CYS A 422 12.00 4.87 1.42
N GLY A 423 12.09 4.10 2.50
CA GLY A 423 11.07 4.04 3.55
C GLY A 423 10.88 5.37 4.27
N GLU A 424 11.96 6.08 4.58
CA GLU A 424 11.89 7.44 5.15
C GLU A 424 11.34 8.46 4.15
N GLU A 425 11.67 8.31 2.86
CA GLU A 425 11.16 9.21 1.83
C GLU A 425 9.67 9.01 1.56
N SER A 426 9.21 7.77 1.49
CA SER A 426 7.81 7.42 1.24
C SER A 426 6.93 7.48 2.48
N LEU A 427 7.52 7.54 3.69
CA LEU A 427 6.86 7.41 4.99
C LEU A 427 6.28 6.01 5.21
N ASP A 428 6.84 5.00 4.56
CA ASP A 428 6.57 3.58 4.75
C ASP A 428 7.84 2.92 5.28
N ARG A 429 8.03 3.05 6.59
CA ARG A 429 9.29 2.76 7.26
C ARG A 429 9.53 1.29 7.47
N ALA A 430 10.79 0.90 7.37
CA ALA A 430 11.30 -0.38 7.80
C ALA A 430 12.40 -0.22 8.87
N TRP A 431 12.69 -1.30 9.59
CA TRP A 431 13.83 -1.38 10.50
C TRP A 431 14.53 -2.71 10.27
N GLN A 432 15.87 -2.65 10.10
CA GLN A 432 16.67 -3.84 9.84
C GLN A 432 16.92 -4.63 11.13
N LEU A 433 16.62 -5.91 11.08
CA LEU A 433 16.95 -6.90 12.10
C LEU A 433 18.21 -7.67 11.72
N PRO A 434 18.97 -8.21 12.70
CA PRO A 434 20.16 -8.99 12.42
C PRO A 434 19.82 -10.28 11.67
N LEU A 435 20.72 -10.66 10.74
CA LEU A 435 20.69 -11.95 10.04
C LEU A 435 22.09 -12.59 10.19
N TRP A 436 22.31 -13.30 11.32
CA TRP A 436 23.60 -13.91 11.66
C TRP A 436 23.53 -15.43 11.55
N ASP A 437 24.65 -16.04 11.23
CA ASP A 437 24.79 -17.49 11.09
C ASP A 437 24.48 -18.25 12.39
N ASP A 438 24.59 -17.59 13.53
CA ASP A 438 24.22 -18.13 14.85
C ASP A 438 22.80 -18.70 14.89
N TYR A 439 21.89 -18.12 14.13
CA TYR A 439 20.49 -18.58 14.06
C TYR A 439 20.30 -19.84 13.23
N GLN A 440 21.27 -20.20 12.35
CA GLN A 440 21.12 -21.34 11.45
C GLN A 440 20.97 -22.66 12.20
N SER A 441 21.68 -22.83 13.32
CA SER A 441 21.62 -24.04 14.13
C SER A 441 20.22 -24.35 14.69
N LEU A 442 19.38 -23.31 14.84
CA LEU A 442 18.01 -23.47 15.34
C LEU A 442 17.09 -24.18 14.31
N LEU A 443 17.48 -24.20 13.04
CA LEU A 443 16.73 -24.87 11.97
C LEU A 443 17.18 -26.30 11.71
N ASN A 444 18.09 -26.85 12.50
CA ASN A 444 18.57 -28.25 12.34
C ASN A 444 17.40 -29.23 12.53
N SER A 445 17.32 -30.20 11.64
CA SER A 445 16.39 -31.33 11.73
C SER A 445 17.19 -32.65 11.84
N ASN A 446 16.62 -33.62 12.55
CA ASN A 446 17.16 -34.98 12.58
C ASN A 446 16.71 -35.82 11.35
N PHE A 447 15.73 -35.36 10.61
CA PHE A 447 15.03 -36.16 9.58
C PHE A 447 15.04 -35.51 8.19
N ALA A 448 15.41 -34.22 8.09
CA ALA A 448 15.47 -33.46 6.84
C ALA A 448 16.68 -32.54 6.84
N ASP A 449 16.92 -31.82 5.72
CA ASP A 449 18.00 -30.84 5.65
C ASP A 449 17.78 -29.67 6.61
N ILE A 450 16.53 -29.25 6.80
CA ILE A 450 16.13 -28.19 7.74
C ILE A 450 14.72 -28.42 8.28
N ALA A 451 14.41 -27.81 9.43
CA ALA A 451 13.04 -27.68 9.94
C ALA A 451 12.40 -26.36 9.50
N ASN A 452 11.05 -26.30 9.43
CA ASN A 452 10.36 -25.07 9.07
C ASN A 452 10.22 -24.06 10.21
N ILE A 453 10.61 -24.43 11.45
CA ILE A 453 10.65 -23.53 12.61
C ILE A 453 11.92 -23.75 13.40
N GLY A 454 12.43 -22.70 14.06
CA GLY A 454 13.60 -22.73 14.93
C GLY A 454 13.28 -23.00 16.41
N GLY A 455 12.12 -23.58 16.71
CA GLY A 455 11.63 -23.84 18.07
C GLY A 455 10.37 -23.02 18.41
N PRO A 456 9.82 -23.18 19.64
CA PRO A 456 8.50 -22.63 19.99
C PRO A 456 8.46 -21.10 20.14
N ARG A 457 9.60 -20.42 20.08
CA ARG A 457 9.73 -18.96 20.23
C ARG A 457 10.52 -18.30 19.11
N ALA A 458 10.88 -19.00 18.06
CA ALA A 458 11.73 -18.50 16.98
C ALA A 458 10.99 -18.47 15.64
#